data_9089a88a652b139c0f315fdc526f66fd
#
_entry.id   9089a88a652b139c0f315fdc526f66fd
#
_cell.length_a   1.000
_cell.length_b   1.000
_cell.length_c   1.000
_cell.angle_alpha   90.00
_cell.angle_beta   90.00
_cell.angle_gamma   90.00
#
_symmetry.space_group_name_H-M   'P 1'
#
loop_
_entity.id
_entity.type
_entity.pdbx_description
1 polymer ?
#
loop_
_entity_poly.entity_id
_entity_poly.type
_entity_poly.pdbx_seq_one_letter_code
_entity_poly.pdbx_strand_id
1 'polypeptide(L)'
;ADGETDGTHLFGPLSSALSDVPTDRVAGAFLITDGRVHDIPAKAAALGFKAPVNALITGYKGERDRRIAIKAAPRFGIVGKPQTITYQLDDQGVTGQQANITIRRDGEVISQRTLQSGQSASVDVNIEHEGPNIVEIEASPLKGELTLVNNRAVVSIDGVRDKLRVLLVSGSPNSGERTWRNLLKSDPS
;
A
#
# COMPACT_ATOMS: atom_id res chain seq x y z
N ALA A 1 -10.04 4.31 11.82
CA ALA A 1 -10.96 5.04 10.96
C ALA A 1 -10.20 6.22 10.34
N ASP A 2 -9.35 6.02 9.37
CA ASP A 2 -8.81 7.11 8.56
C ASP A 2 -8.85 6.62 7.12
N GLY A 3 -10.07 6.62 6.60
CA GLY A 3 -10.36 6.50 5.20
C GLY A 3 -10.07 7.83 4.51
N GLU A 4 -9.59 7.73 3.30
CA GLU A 4 -9.61 8.78 2.28
C GLU A 4 -8.60 9.91 2.40
N THR A 5 -7.36 9.55 2.05
CA THR A 5 -6.46 10.53 1.44
C THR A 5 -5.97 10.06 0.07
N ASP A 6 -6.78 9.28 -0.65
CA ASP A 6 -6.40 8.77 -1.99
C ASP A 6 -6.94 9.70 -3.09
N GLY A 7 -6.46 10.95 -3.10
CA GLY A 7 -6.83 11.91 -4.13
C GLY A 7 -6.03 13.21 -4.05
N THR A 8 -5.86 13.88 -5.19
CA THR A 8 -5.20 15.18 -5.25
C THR A 8 -6.15 16.26 -4.76
N HIS A 9 -5.77 16.93 -3.67
CA HIS A 9 -6.44 18.11 -3.14
C HIS A 9 -5.63 19.35 -3.50
N LEU A 10 -6.17 20.25 -4.29
CA LEU A 10 -5.53 21.48 -4.73
C LEU A 10 -6.17 22.73 -4.14
N PHE A 11 -7.48 22.73 -4.01
CA PHE A 11 -8.23 23.94 -3.61
C PHE A 11 -8.20 24.19 -2.11
N GLY A 12 -8.12 23.14 -1.28
CA GLY A 12 -7.90 23.28 0.16
C GLY A 12 -6.56 23.97 0.48
N PRO A 13 -5.41 23.43 0.00
CA PRO A 13 -4.11 24.09 0.12
C PRO A 13 -4.07 25.51 -0.48
N LEU A 14 -4.71 25.74 -1.64
CA LEU A 14 -4.81 27.07 -2.24
C LEU A 14 -5.52 28.06 -1.30
N SER A 15 -6.67 27.67 -0.76
CA SER A 15 -7.40 28.52 0.20
C SER A 15 -6.59 28.80 1.44
N SER A 16 -5.88 27.80 1.96
CA SER A 16 -4.99 27.97 3.12
C SER A 16 -3.82 28.93 2.83
N ALA A 17 -3.20 28.80 1.67
CA ALA A 17 -2.10 29.69 1.26
C ALA A 17 -2.54 31.14 1.05
N LEU A 18 -3.81 31.37 0.71
CA LEU A 18 -4.39 32.67 0.46
C LEU A 18 -5.07 33.29 1.70
N SER A 19 -5.18 32.57 2.81
CA SER A 19 -5.90 33.03 4.00
C SER A 19 -5.38 34.35 4.55
N ASP A 20 -4.07 34.58 4.46
CA ASP A 20 -3.39 35.78 4.97
C ASP A 20 -3.09 36.81 3.87
N VAL A 21 -3.55 36.57 2.63
CA VAL A 21 -3.32 37.48 1.50
C VAL A 21 -4.58 38.26 1.21
N PRO A 22 -4.53 39.62 1.23
CA PRO A 22 -5.65 40.43 0.80
C PRO A 22 -6.11 40.07 -0.61
N THR A 23 -7.41 39.88 -0.79
CA THR A 23 -8.00 39.35 -2.04
C THR A 23 -7.78 40.23 -3.26
N ASP A 24 -7.56 41.56 -3.05
CA ASP A 24 -7.21 42.56 -4.06
C ASP A 24 -5.74 42.49 -4.53
N ARG A 25 -4.89 41.78 -3.79
CA ARG A 25 -3.49 41.53 -4.14
C ARG A 25 -3.25 40.22 -4.88
N VAL A 26 -4.25 39.37 -5.01
CA VAL A 26 -4.15 38.15 -5.76
C VAL A 26 -4.33 38.44 -7.25
N ALA A 27 -3.24 38.39 -8.02
CA ALA A 27 -3.25 38.62 -9.46
C ALA A 27 -3.68 37.42 -10.29
N GLY A 28 -3.52 36.21 -9.76
CA GLY A 28 -3.90 34.94 -10.40
C GLY A 28 -3.37 33.74 -9.64
N ALA A 29 -3.86 32.55 -10.00
CA ALA A 29 -3.33 31.27 -9.54
C ALA A 29 -3.01 30.38 -10.73
N PHE A 30 -1.90 29.65 -10.65
CA PHE A 30 -1.52 28.61 -11.62
C PHE A 30 -1.49 27.27 -10.88
N LEU A 31 -2.30 26.33 -11.37
CA LEU A 31 -2.36 24.97 -10.86
C LEU A 31 -1.68 24.05 -11.87
N ILE A 32 -0.73 23.24 -11.42
CA ILE A 32 -0.11 22.20 -12.23
C ILE A 32 -0.69 20.88 -11.75
N THR A 33 -1.43 20.17 -12.63
CA THR A 33 -2.21 18.99 -12.25
C THR A 33 -2.40 18.05 -13.43
N ASP A 34 -2.62 16.78 -13.17
CA ASP A 34 -3.08 15.79 -14.14
C ASP A 34 -4.60 15.90 -14.44
N GLY A 35 -5.29 16.83 -13.77
CA GLY A 35 -6.74 17.04 -13.92
C GLY A 35 -7.61 16.22 -12.96
N ARG A 36 -7.02 15.37 -12.12
CA ARG A 36 -7.74 14.53 -11.14
C ARG A 36 -7.79 15.18 -9.76
N VAL A 37 -8.55 16.25 -9.68
CA VAL A 37 -8.70 17.03 -8.46
C VAL A 37 -10.01 16.64 -7.77
N HIS A 38 -9.96 16.31 -6.47
CA HIS A 38 -11.12 15.81 -5.71
C HIS A 38 -11.84 16.91 -4.91
N ASP A 39 -11.20 18.05 -4.69
CA ASP A 39 -11.72 19.17 -3.90
C ASP A 39 -12.10 20.39 -4.73
N ILE A 40 -12.61 20.17 -5.97
CA ILE A 40 -13.04 21.25 -6.85
C ILE A 40 -14.29 21.93 -6.26
N PRO A 41 -14.24 23.25 -5.98
CA PRO A 41 -15.39 23.96 -5.44
C PRO A 41 -16.51 24.06 -6.46
N ALA A 42 -17.74 23.87 -6.02
CA ALA A 42 -18.93 23.88 -6.88
C ALA A 42 -19.16 25.24 -7.59
N LYS A 43 -18.60 26.33 -7.05
CA LYS A 43 -18.70 27.68 -7.62
C LYS A 43 -17.37 28.40 -7.46
N ALA A 44 -16.92 29.10 -8.50
CA ALA A 44 -15.71 29.91 -8.47
C ALA A 44 -15.70 30.98 -7.35
N ALA A 45 -16.86 31.47 -6.96
CA ALA A 45 -17.00 32.42 -5.85
C ALA A 45 -16.54 31.86 -4.49
N ALA A 46 -16.51 30.54 -4.32
CA ALA A 46 -16.02 29.89 -3.10
C ALA A 46 -14.50 30.00 -2.92
N LEU A 47 -13.77 30.42 -3.96
CA LEU A 47 -12.32 30.67 -3.89
C LEU A 47 -11.96 31.96 -3.11
N GLY A 48 -12.93 32.83 -2.86
CA GLY A 48 -12.74 34.06 -2.08
C GLY A 48 -11.98 35.18 -2.81
N PHE A 49 -11.53 34.99 -4.04
CA PHE A 49 -10.87 36.01 -4.85
C PHE A 49 -11.43 36.04 -6.29
N LYS A 50 -11.18 37.15 -7.01
CA LYS A 50 -11.72 37.38 -8.38
C LYS A 50 -10.68 37.21 -9.48
N ALA A 51 -9.44 36.91 -9.13
CA ALA A 51 -8.36 36.74 -10.09
C ALA A 51 -8.51 35.41 -10.88
N PRO A 52 -7.94 35.34 -12.10
CA PRO A 52 -8.03 34.13 -12.92
C PRO A 52 -7.28 32.97 -12.29
N VAL A 53 -7.87 31.77 -12.41
CA VAL A 53 -7.22 30.49 -12.08
C VAL A 53 -6.92 29.76 -13.38
N ASN A 54 -5.65 29.49 -13.65
CA ASN A 54 -5.19 28.80 -14.84
C ASN A 54 -4.70 27.41 -14.45
N ALA A 55 -5.16 26.37 -15.14
CA ALA A 55 -4.66 25.01 -14.94
C ALA A 55 -3.71 24.61 -16.09
N LEU A 56 -2.51 24.19 -15.73
CA LEU A 56 -1.57 23.54 -16.63
C LEU A 56 -1.77 22.03 -16.47
N ILE A 57 -2.43 21.43 -17.44
CA ILE A 57 -2.69 19.99 -17.43
C ILE A 57 -1.44 19.25 -17.93
N THR A 58 -0.89 18.39 -17.08
CA THR A 58 0.35 17.62 -17.37
C THR A 58 0.07 16.29 -18.06
N GLY A 59 -1.18 15.81 -18.03
CA GLY A 59 -1.60 14.56 -18.65
C GLY A 59 -1.89 14.69 -20.15
N TYR A 60 -1.68 13.60 -20.89
CA TYR A 60 -2.07 13.51 -22.31
C TYR A 60 -3.38 12.75 -22.46
N LYS A 61 -4.17 13.14 -23.46
CA LYS A 61 -5.41 12.44 -23.79
C LYS A 61 -5.09 11.02 -24.27
N GLY A 62 -5.62 10.00 -23.55
CA GLY A 62 -5.39 8.59 -23.90
C GLY A 62 -4.20 7.95 -23.22
N GLU A 63 -3.67 8.57 -22.18
CA GLU A 63 -2.67 7.94 -21.30
C GLU A 63 -3.17 6.60 -20.76
N ARG A 64 -2.25 5.67 -20.75
CA ARG A 64 -2.47 4.32 -20.20
C ARG A 64 -1.55 4.13 -19.03
N ASP A 65 -2.04 3.47 -18.04
CA ASP A 65 -1.24 3.15 -16.86
C ASP A 65 -1.76 1.90 -16.19
N ARG A 66 -0.86 1.05 -15.74
CA ARG A 66 -1.17 -0.18 -15.01
C ARG A 66 -0.62 -0.07 -13.61
N ARG A 67 -1.36 -0.55 -12.62
CA ARG A 67 -0.88 -0.59 -11.25
C ARG A 67 -1.37 -1.83 -10.51
N ILE A 68 -0.55 -2.27 -9.54
CA ILE A 68 -0.95 -3.21 -8.50
C ILE A 68 -1.28 -2.42 -7.24
N ALA A 69 -2.51 -2.59 -6.74
CA ALA A 69 -2.96 -1.99 -5.49
C ALA A 69 -3.11 -3.08 -4.41
N ILE A 70 -2.42 -2.94 -3.29
CA ILE A 70 -2.62 -3.82 -2.13
C ILE A 70 -3.91 -3.40 -1.42
N LYS A 71 -4.88 -4.30 -1.33
CA LYS A 71 -6.17 -4.06 -0.65
C LYS A 71 -6.13 -4.47 0.81
N ALA A 72 -5.44 -5.58 1.11
CA ALA A 72 -5.24 -6.05 2.47
C ALA A 72 -3.95 -6.85 2.56
N ALA A 73 -3.17 -6.61 3.59
CA ALA A 73 -1.99 -7.39 3.94
C ALA A 73 -1.77 -7.36 5.45
N PRO A 74 -1.44 -8.50 6.08
CA PRO A 74 -1.08 -8.53 7.49
C PRO A 74 0.32 -7.91 7.69
N ARG A 75 0.54 -7.28 8.85
CA ARG A 75 1.85 -6.77 9.25
C ARG A 75 2.73 -7.83 9.92
N PHE A 76 2.09 -8.84 10.52
CA PHE A 76 2.74 -9.92 11.27
C PHE A 76 2.19 -11.27 10.84
N GLY A 77 3.02 -12.29 10.93
CA GLY A 77 2.63 -13.68 10.68
C GLY A 77 3.44 -14.64 11.53
N ILE A 78 2.85 -15.78 11.88
CA ILE A 78 3.56 -16.83 12.63
C ILE A 78 4.41 -17.63 11.64
N VAL A 79 5.68 -17.84 11.96
CA VAL A 79 6.60 -18.65 11.15
C VAL A 79 6.00 -20.05 10.95
N GLY A 80 6.01 -20.54 9.71
CA GLY A 80 5.40 -21.80 9.29
C GLY A 80 3.89 -21.73 9.04
N LYS A 81 3.25 -20.55 9.20
CA LYS A 81 1.82 -20.37 8.91
C LYS A 81 1.62 -19.50 7.67
N PRO A 82 0.59 -19.80 6.84
CA PRO A 82 0.24 -18.95 5.70
C PRO A 82 -0.40 -17.64 6.16
N GLN A 83 -0.13 -16.57 5.42
CA GLN A 83 -0.75 -15.27 5.55
C GLN A 83 -1.35 -14.86 4.21
N THR A 84 -2.58 -14.35 4.21
CA THR A 84 -3.29 -13.98 2.99
C THR A 84 -3.05 -12.51 2.66
N ILE A 85 -2.59 -12.24 1.45
CA ILE A 85 -2.48 -10.89 0.87
C ILE A 85 -3.56 -10.76 -0.21
N THR A 86 -4.33 -9.68 -0.16
CA THR A 86 -5.31 -9.35 -1.20
C THR A 86 -4.83 -8.14 -1.99
N TYR A 87 -4.84 -8.25 -3.30
CA TYR A 87 -4.39 -7.22 -4.23
C TYR A 87 -5.34 -7.09 -5.41
N GLN A 88 -5.25 -5.98 -6.12
CA GLN A 88 -6.06 -5.68 -7.31
C GLN A 88 -5.17 -5.19 -8.44
N LEU A 89 -5.50 -5.63 -9.66
CA LEU A 89 -4.92 -5.09 -10.89
C LEU A 89 -5.83 -3.98 -11.42
N ASP A 90 -5.31 -2.79 -11.54
CA ASP A 90 -6.02 -1.64 -12.12
C ASP A 90 -5.30 -1.15 -13.37
N ASP A 91 -6.03 -1.05 -14.48
CA ASP A 91 -5.55 -0.39 -15.69
C ASP A 91 -6.37 0.87 -15.93
N GLN A 92 -5.70 1.95 -16.28
CA GLN A 92 -6.30 3.21 -16.62
C GLN A 92 -6.13 3.49 -18.11
N GLY A 93 -7.12 4.14 -18.70
CA GLY A 93 -7.13 4.49 -20.14
C GLY A 93 -7.38 3.31 -21.07
N VAL A 94 -7.54 2.09 -20.54
CA VAL A 94 -7.90 0.87 -21.27
C VAL A 94 -8.83 -0.01 -20.43
N THR A 95 -9.60 -0.87 -21.12
CA THR A 95 -10.51 -1.83 -20.47
C THR A 95 -10.25 -3.24 -20.98
N GLY A 96 -10.58 -4.25 -20.17
CA GLY A 96 -10.57 -5.66 -20.56
C GLY A 96 -9.18 -6.26 -20.78
N GLN A 97 -8.12 -5.58 -20.35
CA GLN A 97 -6.75 -6.10 -20.48
C GLN A 97 -6.46 -7.14 -19.40
N GLN A 98 -5.59 -8.07 -19.73
CA GLN A 98 -5.07 -9.07 -18.81
C GLN A 98 -3.59 -8.82 -18.54
N ALA A 99 -3.12 -9.23 -17.37
CA ALA A 99 -1.70 -9.24 -17.01
C ALA A 99 -1.31 -10.58 -16.41
N ASN A 100 -0.09 -10.99 -16.68
CA ASN A 100 0.55 -12.03 -15.90
C ASN A 100 1.06 -11.41 -14.60
N ILE A 101 0.59 -11.94 -13.49
CA ILE A 101 1.02 -11.53 -12.16
C ILE A 101 2.04 -12.52 -11.65
N THR A 102 3.22 -12.05 -11.32
CA THR A 102 4.28 -12.85 -10.68
C THR A 102 4.40 -12.41 -9.23
N ILE A 103 4.36 -13.38 -8.32
CA ILE A 103 4.46 -13.15 -6.89
C ILE A 103 5.74 -13.81 -6.41
N ARG A 104 6.59 -13.01 -5.76
CA ARG A 104 7.86 -13.45 -5.15
C ARG A 104 7.82 -13.23 -3.65
N ARG A 105 8.46 -14.13 -2.94
CA ARG A 105 8.79 -13.95 -1.52
C ARG A 105 10.31 -14.06 -1.38
N ASP A 106 10.93 -13.07 -0.78
CA ASP A 106 12.38 -12.98 -0.58
C ASP A 106 13.19 -13.26 -1.87
N GLY A 107 12.63 -12.82 -3.02
CA GLY A 107 13.18 -13.00 -4.36
C GLY A 107 12.80 -14.29 -5.06
N GLU A 108 12.26 -15.29 -4.37
CA GLU A 108 11.81 -16.56 -4.97
C GLU A 108 10.37 -16.47 -5.50
N VAL A 109 10.13 -16.98 -6.71
CA VAL A 109 8.78 -17.02 -7.30
C VAL A 109 7.95 -18.08 -6.59
N ILE A 110 6.90 -17.66 -5.92
CA ILE A 110 5.97 -18.54 -5.21
C ILE A 110 4.65 -18.77 -5.96
N SER A 111 4.26 -17.85 -6.85
CA SER A 111 3.03 -17.97 -7.62
C SER A 111 3.09 -17.17 -8.92
N GLN A 112 2.44 -17.70 -9.95
CA GLN A 112 2.15 -16.98 -11.19
C GLN A 112 0.72 -17.21 -11.60
N ARG A 113 0.02 -16.15 -12.03
CA ARG A 113 -1.35 -16.26 -12.53
C ARG A 113 -1.69 -15.11 -13.47
N THR A 114 -2.70 -15.31 -14.29
CA THR A 114 -3.26 -14.22 -15.11
C THR A 114 -4.43 -13.58 -14.37
N LEU A 115 -4.49 -12.25 -14.38
CA LEU A 115 -5.57 -11.48 -13.78
C LEU A 115 -6.08 -10.46 -14.79
N GLN A 116 -7.40 -10.25 -14.81
CA GLN A 116 -8.01 -9.23 -15.64
C GLN A 116 -8.04 -7.89 -14.89
N SER A 117 -7.87 -6.80 -15.63
CA SER A 117 -7.99 -5.44 -15.08
C SER A 117 -9.31 -5.22 -14.35
N GLY A 118 -9.25 -4.58 -13.19
CA GLY A 118 -10.37 -4.37 -12.28
C GLY A 118 -10.64 -5.54 -11.32
N GLN A 119 -9.99 -6.69 -11.49
CA GLN A 119 -10.17 -7.85 -10.61
C GLN A 119 -9.24 -7.80 -9.40
N SER A 120 -9.79 -8.23 -8.27
CA SER A 120 -9.01 -8.53 -7.05
C SER A 120 -8.70 -10.02 -6.98
N ALA A 121 -7.55 -10.34 -6.40
CA ALA A 121 -7.13 -11.70 -6.12
C ALA A 121 -6.45 -11.77 -4.77
N SER A 122 -6.43 -12.98 -4.20
CA SER A 122 -5.70 -13.25 -2.95
C SER A 122 -4.63 -14.31 -3.19
N VAL A 123 -3.55 -14.20 -2.43
CA VAL A 123 -2.46 -15.18 -2.38
C VAL A 123 -2.14 -15.51 -0.94
N ASP A 124 -1.96 -16.78 -0.65
CA ASP A 124 -1.47 -17.24 0.63
C ASP A 124 0.05 -17.39 0.55
N VAL A 125 0.74 -16.71 1.45
CA VAL A 125 2.20 -16.68 1.53
C VAL A 125 2.61 -17.29 2.86
N ASN A 126 3.37 -18.37 2.83
CA ASN A 126 3.95 -18.96 4.02
C ASN A 126 5.05 -18.05 4.58
N ILE A 127 5.02 -17.78 5.87
CA ILE A 127 6.08 -17.05 6.57
C ILE A 127 7.20 -18.06 6.89
N GLU A 128 8.36 -17.90 6.29
CA GLU A 128 9.43 -18.89 6.42
C GLU A 128 10.42 -18.62 7.54
N HIS A 129 10.64 -17.36 7.86
CA HIS A 129 11.62 -16.99 8.85
C HIS A 129 11.13 -15.86 9.76
N GLU A 130 11.82 -15.69 10.86
CA GLU A 130 11.63 -14.58 11.78
C GLU A 130 12.14 -13.28 11.16
N GLY A 131 11.50 -12.17 11.53
CA GLY A 131 11.77 -10.86 10.95
C GLY A 131 11.05 -10.63 9.62
N PRO A 132 11.49 -9.67 8.80
CA PRO A 132 10.77 -9.22 7.62
C PRO A 132 10.81 -10.25 6.49
N ASN A 133 9.67 -10.81 6.11
CA ASN A 133 9.45 -11.57 4.89
C ASN A 133 8.93 -10.61 3.83
N ILE A 134 9.66 -10.43 2.74
CA ILE A 134 9.35 -9.46 1.70
C ILE A 134 8.57 -10.12 0.58
N VAL A 135 7.35 -9.67 0.36
CA VAL A 135 6.49 -10.17 -0.71
C VAL A 135 6.37 -9.11 -1.80
N GLU A 136 6.76 -9.48 -3.01
CA GLU A 136 6.65 -8.65 -4.20
C GLU A 136 5.56 -9.19 -5.11
N ILE A 137 4.66 -8.32 -5.56
CA ILE A 137 3.60 -8.63 -6.53
C ILE A 137 3.82 -7.74 -7.74
N GLU A 138 4.11 -8.35 -8.89
CA GLU A 138 4.47 -7.65 -10.12
C GLU A 138 3.53 -8.07 -11.25
N ALA A 139 2.98 -7.09 -11.95
CA ALA A 139 2.20 -7.29 -13.18
C ALA A 139 3.07 -7.12 -14.42
N SER A 140 2.82 -7.93 -15.46
CA SER A 140 3.46 -7.73 -16.76
C SER A 140 3.09 -6.36 -17.34
N PRO A 141 4.03 -5.68 -18.04
CA PRO A 141 3.81 -4.35 -18.58
C PRO A 141 2.61 -4.23 -19.51
N LEU A 142 1.96 -3.07 -19.49
CA LEU A 142 0.95 -2.66 -20.47
C LEU A 142 1.61 -1.87 -21.60
N LYS A 143 1.33 -2.20 -22.84
CA LYS A 143 1.93 -1.50 -23.99
C LYS A 143 1.58 -0.02 -24.01
N GLY A 144 2.60 0.83 -23.93
CA GLY A 144 2.47 2.29 -23.99
C GLY A 144 1.98 2.93 -22.68
N GLU A 145 2.24 2.29 -21.54
CA GLU A 145 1.96 2.85 -20.22
C GLU A 145 2.94 3.96 -19.82
N LEU A 146 2.50 4.81 -18.91
CA LEU A 146 3.25 5.97 -18.43
C LEU A 146 4.48 5.58 -17.62
N THR A 147 4.36 4.58 -16.76
CA THR A 147 5.43 4.14 -15.88
C THR A 147 5.31 2.65 -15.56
N LEU A 148 6.45 2.00 -15.32
CA LEU A 148 6.53 0.61 -14.91
C LEU A 148 6.62 0.47 -13.38
N VAL A 149 6.84 1.56 -12.66
CA VAL A 149 7.14 1.53 -11.22
C VAL A 149 5.95 1.03 -10.42
N ASN A 150 4.74 1.43 -10.78
CA ASN A 150 3.49 1.08 -10.11
C ASN A 150 2.90 -0.28 -10.54
N ASN A 151 3.54 -0.95 -11.51
CA ASN A 151 3.23 -2.35 -11.84
C ASN A 151 3.67 -3.33 -10.76
N ARG A 152 4.41 -2.85 -9.77
CA ARG A 152 4.95 -3.63 -8.66
C ARG A 152 4.52 -3.04 -7.33
N ALA A 153 4.07 -3.92 -6.44
CA ALA A 153 3.80 -3.61 -5.05
C ALA A 153 4.65 -4.51 -4.15
N VAL A 154 5.10 -3.96 -3.02
CA VAL A 154 5.91 -4.68 -2.03
C VAL A 154 5.22 -4.63 -0.69
N VAL A 155 5.15 -5.78 -0.03
CA VAL A 155 4.60 -5.95 1.32
C VAL A 155 5.68 -6.58 2.18
N SER A 156 5.88 -6.03 3.39
CA SER A 156 6.74 -6.64 4.41
C SER A 156 5.85 -7.23 5.51
N ILE A 157 6.03 -8.52 5.79
CA ILE A 157 5.32 -9.23 6.86
C ILE A 157 6.36 -9.70 7.88
N ASP A 158 6.30 -9.19 9.11
CA ASP A 158 7.20 -9.62 10.17
C ASP A 158 6.83 -11.00 10.69
N GLY A 159 7.72 -11.96 10.47
CA GLY A 159 7.61 -13.31 10.99
C GLY A 159 7.91 -13.34 12.49
N VAL A 160 6.96 -13.83 13.27
CA VAL A 160 7.12 -14.05 14.70
C VAL A 160 7.04 -15.54 15.00
N ARG A 161 7.91 -16.02 15.89
CA ARG A 161 7.82 -17.41 16.35
C ARG A 161 6.72 -17.54 17.38
N ASP A 162 6.00 -18.66 17.30
CA ASP A 162 5.04 -19.03 18.34
C ASP A 162 5.83 -19.44 19.56
N LYS A 163 5.69 -18.68 20.65
CA LYS A 163 6.40 -19.02 21.90
C LYS A 163 5.77 -20.24 22.52
N LEU A 164 6.55 -21.28 22.70
CA LEU A 164 6.13 -22.47 23.44
C LEU A 164 5.80 -22.09 24.89
N ARG A 165 4.61 -22.46 25.32
CA ARG A 165 4.19 -22.35 26.73
C ARG A 165 4.45 -23.68 27.41
N VAL A 166 5.44 -23.72 28.30
CA VAL A 166 5.77 -24.91 29.07
C VAL A 166 5.23 -24.77 30.49
N LEU A 167 4.45 -25.74 30.93
CA LEU A 167 4.02 -25.87 32.31
C LEU A 167 4.96 -26.87 33.05
N LEU A 168 5.76 -26.34 33.97
CA LEU A 168 6.59 -27.17 34.83
C LEU A 168 5.81 -27.47 36.10
N VAL A 169 5.50 -28.76 36.34
CA VAL A 169 4.82 -29.23 37.57
C VAL A 169 5.82 -30.00 38.42
N SER A 170 6.00 -29.57 39.67
CA SER A 170 6.86 -30.22 40.65
C SER A 170 6.08 -30.52 41.92
N GLY A 171 6.29 -31.72 42.47
CA GLY A 171 5.62 -32.16 43.70
C GLY A 171 6.14 -31.48 44.97
N SER A 172 7.38 -30.98 44.97
CA SER A 172 7.98 -30.22 46.05
C SER A 172 9.10 -29.34 45.55
N PRO A 173 9.30 -28.13 46.11
CA PRO A 173 10.38 -27.25 45.71
C PRO A 173 11.75 -27.90 45.92
N ASN A 174 12.54 -28.04 44.88
CA ASN A 174 13.88 -28.59 44.93
C ASN A 174 14.85 -27.85 43.99
N SER A 175 16.14 -28.13 44.09
CA SER A 175 17.17 -27.51 43.26
C SER A 175 17.01 -27.82 41.77
N GLY A 176 16.48 -29.01 41.42
CA GLY A 176 16.20 -29.42 40.04
C GLY A 176 15.14 -28.57 39.38
N GLU A 177 14.09 -28.20 40.12
CA GLU A 177 13.04 -27.31 39.61
C GLU A 177 13.59 -25.94 39.15
N ARG A 178 14.49 -25.37 39.96
CA ARG A 178 15.16 -24.10 39.64
C ARG A 178 16.01 -24.21 38.38
N THR A 179 16.73 -25.34 38.23
CA THR A 179 17.55 -25.60 37.05
C THR A 179 16.70 -25.72 35.79
N TRP A 180 15.61 -26.52 35.84
CA TRP A 180 14.69 -26.67 34.73
C TRP A 180 13.99 -25.35 34.36
N ARG A 181 13.53 -24.59 35.35
CA ARG A 181 12.91 -23.29 35.12
C ARG A 181 13.85 -22.30 34.43
N ASN A 182 15.12 -22.29 34.86
CA ASN A 182 16.13 -21.42 34.27
C ASN A 182 16.47 -21.86 32.85
N LEU A 183 16.61 -23.17 32.61
CA LEU A 183 16.86 -23.73 31.29
C LEU A 183 15.73 -23.38 30.31
N LEU A 184 14.45 -23.62 30.69
CA LEU A 184 13.28 -23.31 29.88
C LEU A 184 13.08 -21.80 29.65
N LYS A 185 13.56 -20.93 30.54
CA LYS A 185 13.54 -19.49 30.37
C LYS A 185 14.64 -18.95 29.45
N SER A 186 15.77 -19.66 29.40
CA SER A 186 16.94 -19.30 28.60
C SER A 186 16.87 -19.84 27.17
N ASP A 187 15.95 -20.75 26.89
CA ASP A 187 15.72 -21.25 25.53
C ASP A 187 15.10 -20.15 24.67
N PRO A 188 15.74 -19.73 23.58
CA PRO A 188 15.24 -18.69 22.70
C PRO A 188 14.13 -19.16 21.73
N SER A 189 13.73 -20.45 21.74
CA SER A 189 12.72 -21.05 20.88
C SER A 189 11.27 -20.76 21.30
#